data_f85c8a8ace2a2eae14f8336775187d83
#
_entry.id   f85c8a8ace2a2eae14f8336775187d83
#
_cell.length_a   1.000
_cell.length_b   1.000
_cell.length_c   1.000
_cell.angle_alpha   90.00
_cell.angle_beta   90.00
_cell.angle_gamma   90.00
#
_symmetry.space_group_name_H-M   'P 1'
#
loop_
_entity.id
_entity.type
_entity.pdbx_description
1 polymer ?
#
loop_
_entity_poly.entity_id
_entity_poly.type
_entity_poly.pdbx_seq_one_letter_code
_entity_poly.pdbx_strand_id
1 'polypeptide(L)'
;AESARWGDAKGSGLRTVQDHWDAQNARMTNTYFPGRQAVVFSQMRSHNLYPDLDAPELNQHGGVVLPGFNVLFAADATVYYTTDGSDPRLTGGAINPAASSASSGTNAVTLLAAGAPVRALVPADGSLDATWRAPSFNDSTWLAGTTGVGYEDSSGYQDEISLDLHTEMFTRHPTAYLRIPFPVANPGDLLTLTLRMKYDDGFIAYLNGVQVASRNPPTTAPAWDSGAGGS
;
A
#
# COMPACT_ATOMS: atom_id res chain seq x y z
N ALA A 1 -37.86 -18.08 1.33
CA ALA A 1 -38.68 -18.93 0.43
C ALA A 1 -37.81 -19.83 -0.48
N GLU A 2 -36.72 -19.35 -1.03
CA GLU A 2 -35.88 -20.18 -1.92
C GLU A 2 -35.02 -21.19 -1.16
N SER A 3 -34.56 -20.88 0.04
CA SER A 3 -33.83 -21.85 0.86
C SER A 3 -34.68 -23.04 1.26
N ALA A 4 -35.99 -22.81 1.51
CA ALA A 4 -36.94 -23.89 1.78
C ALA A 4 -37.29 -24.72 0.53
N ARG A 5 -37.05 -24.15 -0.68
CA ARG A 5 -37.41 -24.81 -1.95
C ARG A 5 -36.28 -25.62 -2.56
N TRP A 6 -35.01 -25.22 -2.31
CA TRP A 6 -33.85 -25.81 -2.96
C TRP A 6 -32.69 -26.18 -2.04
N GLY A 7 -32.72 -25.70 -0.77
CA GLY A 7 -31.58 -25.81 0.14
C GLY A 7 -31.33 -27.23 0.64
N ASP A 8 -32.40 -28.00 0.85
CA ASP A 8 -32.37 -29.38 1.31
C ASP A 8 -31.91 -30.39 0.26
N ALA A 9 -32.06 -30.07 -1.02
CA ALA A 9 -31.55 -30.91 -2.13
C ALA A 9 -30.04 -30.82 -2.33
N LYS A 10 -29.36 -29.85 -1.68
CA LYS A 10 -27.91 -29.56 -1.91
C LYS A 10 -27.05 -29.80 -0.67
N GLY A 11 -27.59 -30.25 0.46
CA GLY A 11 -26.81 -30.50 1.68
C GLY A 11 -27.71 -30.70 2.92
N SER A 12 -27.11 -31.15 4.01
CA SER A 12 -27.81 -31.59 5.23
C SER A 12 -28.25 -30.46 6.19
N GLY A 13 -28.30 -29.19 5.73
CA GLY A 13 -28.67 -28.06 6.60
C GLY A 13 -29.47 -26.98 5.88
N LEU A 14 -30.26 -26.23 6.64
CA LEU A 14 -30.98 -25.05 6.15
C LEU A 14 -29.97 -23.98 5.68
N ARG A 15 -30.17 -23.46 4.48
CA ARG A 15 -29.41 -22.34 3.96
C ARG A 15 -30.02 -21.03 4.44
N THR A 16 -29.32 -20.33 5.34
CA THR A 16 -29.73 -19.02 5.84
C THR A 16 -29.03 -17.87 5.12
N VAL A 17 -29.60 -16.68 5.19
CA VAL A 17 -28.95 -15.47 4.66
C VAL A 17 -27.64 -15.24 5.41
N GLN A 18 -27.68 -15.22 6.73
CA GLN A 18 -26.53 -14.90 7.59
C GLN A 18 -25.38 -15.91 7.47
N ASP A 19 -25.69 -17.22 7.55
CA ASP A 19 -24.64 -18.22 7.60
C ASP A 19 -24.08 -18.60 6.22
N HIS A 20 -24.81 -18.31 5.14
CA HIS A 20 -24.41 -18.76 3.81
C HIS A 20 -24.32 -17.63 2.79
N TRP A 21 -25.35 -16.77 2.68
CA TRP A 21 -25.35 -15.70 1.69
C TRP A 21 -24.37 -14.59 2.04
N ASP A 22 -24.43 -14.08 3.27
CA ASP A 22 -23.56 -13.00 3.71
C ASP A 22 -22.09 -13.44 3.75
N ALA A 23 -21.80 -14.66 4.20
CA ALA A 23 -20.47 -15.24 4.19
C ALA A 23 -19.92 -15.39 2.76
N GLN A 24 -20.75 -15.84 1.80
CA GLN A 24 -20.30 -15.95 0.40
C GLN A 24 -20.13 -14.57 -0.25
N ASN A 25 -21.00 -13.62 0.02
CA ASN A 25 -20.84 -12.24 -0.45
C ASN A 25 -19.57 -11.59 0.09
N ALA A 26 -19.32 -11.74 1.39
CA ALA A 26 -18.08 -11.24 2.00
C ALA A 26 -16.83 -11.87 1.34
N ARG A 27 -16.83 -13.18 1.09
CA ARG A 27 -15.76 -13.85 0.37
C ARG A 27 -15.58 -13.31 -1.06
N MET A 28 -16.68 -13.08 -1.76
CA MET A 28 -16.63 -12.55 -3.14
C MET A 28 -16.09 -11.13 -3.17
N THR A 29 -16.59 -10.26 -2.29
CA THR A 29 -16.20 -8.84 -2.27
C THR A 29 -14.82 -8.61 -1.67
N ASN A 30 -14.45 -9.34 -0.63
CA ASN A 30 -13.22 -9.07 0.12
C ASN A 30 -12.02 -9.93 -0.33
N THR A 31 -12.26 -11.06 -1.00
CA THR A 31 -11.19 -11.99 -1.39
C THR A 31 -11.14 -12.23 -2.89
N TYR A 32 -12.27 -12.61 -3.50
CA TYR A 32 -12.26 -13.00 -4.91
C TYR A 32 -12.06 -11.80 -5.85
N PHE A 33 -12.90 -10.78 -5.75
CA PHE A 33 -12.82 -9.64 -6.66
C PHE A 33 -11.53 -8.81 -6.53
N PRO A 34 -11.01 -8.51 -5.34
CA PRO A 34 -9.77 -7.75 -5.22
C PRO A 34 -8.56 -8.40 -5.92
N GLY A 35 -8.47 -9.74 -5.86
CA GLY A 35 -7.40 -10.47 -6.51
C GLY A 35 -7.65 -10.83 -7.98
N ARG A 36 -8.90 -10.73 -8.46
CA ARG A 36 -9.31 -11.30 -9.76
C ARG A 36 -8.65 -10.59 -10.94
N GLN A 37 -8.49 -9.29 -10.88
CA GLN A 37 -7.88 -8.52 -11.96
C GLN A 37 -6.44 -8.99 -12.23
N ALA A 38 -5.62 -9.15 -11.21
CA ALA A 38 -4.25 -9.61 -11.35
C ALA A 38 -4.19 -11.03 -11.97
N VAL A 39 -5.08 -11.92 -11.52
CA VAL A 39 -5.18 -13.29 -12.06
C VAL A 39 -5.56 -13.28 -13.55
N VAL A 40 -6.55 -12.45 -13.94
CA VAL A 40 -6.98 -12.37 -15.35
C VAL A 40 -5.86 -11.80 -16.22
N PHE A 41 -5.17 -10.74 -15.80
CA PHE A 41 -4.06 -10.21 -16.57
C PHE A 41 -2.90 -11.21 -16.69
N SER A 42 -2.58 -11.94 -15.62
CA SER A 42 -1.58 -13.01 -15.67
C SER A 42 -1.95 -14.10 -16.68
N GLN A 43 -3.21 -14.55 -16.70
CA GLN A 43 -3.71 -15.52 -17.65
C GLN A 43 -3.67 -14.97 -19.09
N MET A 44 -4.06 -13.72 -19.31
CA MET A 44 -4.01 -13.10 -20.63
C MET A 44 -2.57 -12.97 -21.13
N ARG A 45 -1.63 -12.56 -20.27
CA ARG A 45 -0.20 -12.50 -20.61
C ARG A 45 0.36 -13.88 -20.99
N SER A 46 0.04 -14.93 -20.22
CA SER A 46 0.50 -16.30 -20.51
C SER A 46 0.01 -16.85 -21.85
N HIS A 47 -1.05 -16.26 -22.41
CA HIS A 47 -1.59 -16.60 -23.73
C HIS A 47 -1.29 -15.55 -24.80
N ASN A 48 -0.42 -14.59 -24.55
CA ASN A 48 -0.09 -13.47 -25.45
C ASN A 48 -1.32 -12.63 -25.87
N LEU A 49 -2.34 -12.57 -25.02
CA LEU A 49 -3.57 -11.77 -25.23
C LEU A 49 -3.49 -10.39 -24.56
N TYR A 50 -2.46 -10.15 -23.77
CA TYR A 50 -2.20 -8.87 -23.10
C TYR A 50 -0.69 -8.59 -23.09
N PRO A 51 -0.25 -7.36 -23.31
CA PRO A 51 1.16 -7.01 -23.32
C PRO A 51 1.84 -7.30 -21.97
N ASP A 52 3.11 -7.67 -22.01
CA ASP A 52 3.94 -7.77 -20.80
C ASP A 52 4.34 -6.41 -20.24
N LEU A 53 4.24 -5.36 -21.07
CA LEU A 53 4.48 -3.99 -20.67
C LEU A 53 3.23 -3.43 -19.98
N ASP A 54 3.42 -2.83 -18.80
CA ASP A 54 2.35 -2.11 -18.13
C ASP A 54 2.11 -0.75 -18.80
N ALA A 55 0.87 -0.23 -18.68
CA ALA A 55 0.54 1.09 -19.19
C ALA A 55 1.33 2.17 -18.44
N PRO A 56 1.72 3.27 -19.10
CA PRO A 56 2.39 4.37 -18.41
C PRO A 56 1.50 4.95 -17.30
N GLU A 57 2.09 5.18 -16.15
CA GLU A 57 1.44 5.88 -15.04
C GLU A 57 1.67 7.39 -15.19
N LEU A 58 0.61 8.18 -15.08
CA LEU A 58 0.66 9.62 -15.15
C LEU A 58 0.50 10.22 -13.75
N ASN A 59 1.19 11.34 -13.49
CA ASN A 59 1.01 12.13 -12.27
C ASN A 59 -0.36 12.84 -12.20
N GLN A 60 -1.11 12.89 -13.32
CA GLN A 60 -2.47 13.42 -13.41
C GLN A 60 -3.26 12.66 -14.48
N HIS A 61 -4.39 12.08 -14.09
CA HIS A 61 -5.23 11.23 -14.94
C HIS A 61 -6.36 12.02 -15.65
N GLY A 62 -6.09 13.22 -16.08
CA GLY A 62 -7.06 14.11 -16.73
C GLY A 62 -7.56 15.22 -15.79
N GLY A 63 -8.50 16.06 -16.29
CA GLY A 63 -9.01 17.19 -15.56
C GLY A 63 -8.28 18.50 -15.89
N VAL A 64 -8.68 19.57 -15.20
CA VAL A 64 -8.09 20.90 -15.37
C VAL A 64 -6.88 21.04 -14.47
N VAL A 65 -5.78 21.50 -15.03
CA VAL A 65 -4.54 21.79 -14.30
C VAL A 65 -4.17 23.27 -14.42
N LEU A 66 -3.36 23.76 -13.52
CA LEU A 66 -2.89 25.14 -13.56
C LEU A 66 -1.88 25.33 -14.71
N PRO A 67 -1.80 26.55 -15.28
CA PRO A 67 -0.75 26.87 -16.27
C PRO A 67 0.64 26.58 -15.72
N GLY A 68 1.48 25.91 -16.53
CA GLY A 68 2.81 25.49 -16.11
C GLY A 68 2.88 24.13 -15.41
N PHE A 69 1.75 23.42 -15.29
CA PHE A 69 1.76 22.05 -14.80
C PHE A 69 2.52 21.12 -15.76
N ASN A 70 3.49 20.40 -15.25
CA ASN A 70 4.22 19.40 -16.04
C ASN A 70 3.52 18.05 -15.93
N VAL A 71 3.07 17.52 -17.05
CA VAL A 71 2.63 16.12 -17.13
C VAL A 71 3.88 15.24 -17.12
N LEU A 72 3.95 14.40 -16.10
CA LEU A 72 5.01 13.41 -15.94
C LEU A 72 4.38 12.02 -16.10
N PHE A 73 5.14 11.09 -16.63
CA PHE A 73 4.73 9.69 -16.70
C PHE A 73 5.89 8.76 -16.39
N ALA A 74 5.57 7.64 -15.74
CA ALA A 74 6.46 6.52 -15.53
C ALA A 74 6.10 5.39 -16.51
N ALA A 75 7.08 4.84 -17.19
CA ALA A 75 6.91 3.68 -18.06
C ALA A 75 8.24 2.94 -18.21
N ASP A 76 8.18 1.63 -18.43
CA ASP A 76 9.36 0.79 -18.65
C ASP A 76 9.85 0.82 -20.10
N ALA A 77 9.22 1.65 -20.94
CA ALA A 77 9.55 1.80 -22.35
C ALA A 77 9.31 3.23 -22.84
N THR A 78 9.76 3.52 -24.06
CA THR A 78 9.45 4.80 -24.72
C THR A 78 7.95 4.95 -24.91
N VAL A 79 7.41 6.05 -24.41
CA VAL A 79 5.98 6.42 -24.55
C VAL A 79 5.85 7.36 -25.76
N TYR A 80 4.89 7.06 -26.62
CA TYR A 80 4.49 7.93 -27.71
C TYR A 80 3.15 8.57 -27.36
N TYR A 81 3.06 9.88 -27.57
CA TYR A 81 1.87 10.66 -27.22
C TYR A 81 1.56 11.72 -28.26
N THR A 82 0.31 12.16 -28.29
CA THR A 82 -0.15 13.31 -29.07
C THR A 82 -0.81 14.33 -28.13
N THR A 83 -0.86 15.58 -28.52
CA THR A 83 -1.49 16.66 -27.74
C THR A 83 -2.75 17.20 -28.40
N ASP A 84 -3.13 16.67 -29.56
CA ASP A 84 -4.28 17.06 -30.37
C ASP A 84 -5.46 16.09 -30.29
N GLY A 85 -5.31 15.02 -29.48
CA GLY A 85 -6.32 13.96 -29.34
C GLY A 85 -6.28 12.90 -30.42
N SER A 86 -5.35 12.96 -31.37
CA SER A 86 -5.13 11.88 -32.34
C SER A 86 -4.51 10.65 -31.69
N ASP A 87 -4.71 9.47 -32.29
CA ASP A 87 -4.04 8.24 -31.80
C ASP A 87 -2.54 8.33 -32.15
N PRO A 88 -1.62 8.11 -31.20
CA PRO A 88 -0.18 8.01 -31.48
C PRO A 88 0.19 6.79 -32.34
N ARG A 89 -0.75 5.90 -32.68
CA ARG A 89 -0.58 4.75 -33.56
C ARG A 89 -1.39 4.92 -34.85
N LEU A 90 -0.84 4.47 -35.94
CA LEU A 90 -1.59 4.28 -37.18
C LEU A 90 -2.31 2.93 -37.20
N THR A 91 -3.28 2.79 -38.08
CA THR A 91 -3.88 1.49 -38.40
C THR A 91 -2.79 0.50 -38.78
N GLY A 92 -2.74 -0.65 -38.11
CA GLY A 92 -1.67 -1.64 -38.29
C GLY A 92 -0.51 -1.51 -37.26
N GLY A 93 -0.59 -0.53 -36.31
CA GLY A 93 0.31 -0.46 -35.17
C GLY A 93 1.59 0.35 -35.38
N ALA A 94 1.81 0.92 -36.58
CA ALA A 94 2.95 1.80 -36.82
C ALA A 94 2.79 3.12 -36.03
N ILE A 95 3.91 3.74 -35.67
CA ILE A 95 3.94 5.01 -34.97
C ILE A 95 3.42 6.12 -35.89
N ASN A 96 2.48 6.91 -35.41
CA ASN A 96 2.02 8.12 -36.10
C ASN A 96 3.17 9.12 -36.19
N PRO A 97 3.52 9.62 -37.40
CA PRO A 97 4.59 10.61 -37.54
C PRO A 97 4.37 11.93 -36.79
N ALA A 98 3.11 12.25 -36.43
CA ALA A 98 2.77 13.40 -35.62
C ALA A 98 2.95 13.15 -34.10
N ALA A 99 3.17 11.91 -33.69
CA ALA A 99 3.38 11.59 -32.31
C ALA A 99 4.75 12.05 -31.83
N SER A 100 4.79 12.66 -30.67
CA SER A 100 6.01 12.93 -29.92
C SER A 100 6.40 11.69 -29.12
N SER A 101 7.69 11.51 -28.85
CA SER A 101 8.18 10.45 -27.99
C SER A 101 8.85 11.02 -26.75
N ALA A 102 8.66 10.35 -25.64
CA ALA A 102 9.41 10.56 -24.42
C ALA A 102 9.80 9.22 -23.81
N SER A 103 11.05 9.10 -23.40
CA SER A 103 11.50 7.97 -22.58
C SER A 103 11.47 8.41 -21.13
N SER A 104 10.70 7.75 -20.31
CA SER A 104 10.83 7.95 -18.89
C SER A 104 12.03 7.11 -18.42
N GLY A 105 13.08 7.79 -18.06
CA GLY A 105 14.01 7.17 -17.12
C GLY A 105 13.34 7.16 -15.76
N THR A 106 12.65 6.09 -15.38
CA THR A 106 12.31 5.89 -13.98
C THR A 106 13.59 5.63 -13.20
N ASN A 107 14.28 6.70 -12.83
CA ASN A 107 15.30 6.57 -11.79
C ASN A 107 14.57 6.32 -10.48
N ALA A 108 14.40 5.05 -10.13
CA ALA A 108 13.95 4.69 -8.80
C ALA A 108 15.01 5.17 -7.80
N VAL A 109 14.67 6.19 -7.03
CA VAL A 109 15.51 6.72 -5.96
C VAL A 109 15.00 6.18 -4.64
N THR A 110 15.87 5.50 -3.91
CA THR A 110 15.55 5.08 -2.54
C THR A 110 15.62 6.29 -1.61
N LEU A 111 14.46 6.80 -1.20
CA LEU A 111 14.37 7.92 -0.26
C LEU A 111 14.62 7.48 1.18
N LEU A 112 14.25 6.26 1.52
CA LEU A 112 14.39 5.66 2.83
C LEU A 112 14.93 4.23 2.67
N ALA A 113 16.20 4.02 2.99
CA ALA A 113 16.83 2.71 2.94
C ALA A 113 16.56 1.90 4.23
N ALA A 114 16.72 0.58 4.15
CA ALA A 114 16.84 -0.25 5.35
C ALA A 114 18.03 0.24 6.21
N GLY A 115 17.88 0.20 7.53
CA GLY A 115 18.87 0.74 8.45
C GLY A 115 18.84 2.27 8.61
N ALA A 116 17.82 2.95 8.08
CA ALA A 116 17.66 4.40 8.29
C ALA A 116 17.36 4.75 9.76
N PRO A 117 17.78 5.93 10.22
CA PRO A 117 17.49 6.37 11.58
C PRO A 117 15.99 6.38 11.88
N VAL A 118 15.63 5.89 13.06
CA VAL A 118 14.25 5.84 13.57
C VAL A 118 14.18 6.34 15.01
N ARG A 119 13.04 6.92 15.36
CA ARG A 119 12.62 7.13 16.72
C ARG A 119 11.43 6.22 17.03
N ALA A 120 11.51 5.48 18.13
CA ALA A 120 10.48 4.53 18.55
C ALA A 120 9.98 4.84 19.96
N LEU A 121 8.68 4.67 20.16
CA LEU A 121 8.03 4.74 21.46
C LEU A 121 7.00 3.63 21.57
N VAL A 122 7.04 2.90 22.67
CA VAL A 122 5.92 2.08 23.11
C VAL A 122 5.08 2.94 24.06
N PRO A 123 3.87 3.36 23.65
CA PRO A 123 3.08 4.29 24.44
C PRO A 123 2.53 3.59 25.70
N ALA A 124 2.52 4.31 26.81
CA ALA A 124 1.98 3.82 28.08
C ALA A 124 0.52 4.24 28.31
N ASP A 125 0.05 5.23 27.55
CA ASP A 125 -1.33 5.74 27.59
C ASP A 125 -1.69 6.46 26.30
N GLY A 126 -2.95 6.92 26.18
CA GLY A 126 -3.49 7.61 24.99
C GLY A 126 -3.14 9.09 24.87
N SER A 127 -2.28 9.65 25.69
CA SER A 127 -1.98 11.09 25.70
C SER A 127 -1.40 11.62 24.38
N LEU A 128 -0.77 10.74 23.61
CA LEU A 128 -0.15 11.06 22.33
C LEU A 128 -0.99 10.72 21.10
N ASP A 129 -2.10 9.99 21.24
CA ASP A 129 -2.88 9.45 20.11
C ASP A 129 -3.26 10.48 19.04
N ALA A 130 -3.53 11.71 19.45
CA ALA A 130 -3.90 12.79 18.53
C ALA A 130 -2.70 13.56 17.96
N THR A 131 -1.52 13.48 18.56
CA THR A 131 -0.43 14.44 18.31
C THR A 131 0.83 13.84 17.71
N TRP A 132 1.18 12.61 18.04
CA TRP A 132 2.46 12.00 17.67
C TRP A 132 2.74 11.95 16.15
N ARG A 133 1.67 11.98 15.33
CA ARG A 133 1.75 11.92 13.86
C ARG A 133 2.09 13.26 13.21
N ALA A 134 2.00 14.37 13.98
CA ALA A 134 2.27 15.70 13.42
C ALA A 134 3.74 15.82 12.97
N PRO A 135 4.04 16.43 11.82
CA PRO A 135 5.42 16.64 11.38
C PRO A 135 6.28 17.40 12.40
N SER A 136 5.68 18.34 13.12
CA SER A 136 6.35 19.17 14.15
C SER A 136 6.42 18.52 15.54
N PHE A 137 5.98 17.27 15.69
CA PHE A 137 6.04 16.58 16.99
C PHE A 137 7.49 16.39 17.43
N ASN A 138 7.77 16.69 18.69
CA ASN A 138 9.10 16.51 19.27
C ASN A 138 9.26 15.09 19.81
N ASP A 139 10.00 14.28 19.09
CA ASP A 139 10.31 12.88 19.42
C ASP A 139 11.72 12.69 20.04
N SER A 140 12.37 13.76 20.49
CA SER A 140 13.75 13.72 20.98
C SER A 140 13.95 12.81 22.21
N THR A 141 12.89 12.54 22.96
CA THR A 141 12.89 11.66 24.14
C THR A 141 12.62 10.19 23.81
N TRP A 142 12.23 9.90 22.56
CA TRP A 142 11.95 8.53 22.13
C TRP A 142 13.24 7.72 21.95
N LEU A 143 13.13 6.41 22.01
CA LEU A 143 14.24 5.51 21.74
C LEU A 143 14.81 5.78 20.35
N ALA A 144 16.12 5.93 20.26
CA ALA A 144 16.82 6.17 19.01
C ALA A 144 17.46 4.86 18.53
N GLY A 145 17.31 4.58 17.23
CA GLY A 145 17.91 3.41 16.61
C GLY A 145 17.86 3.49 15.10
N THR A 146 17.86 2.35 14.45
CA THR A 146 17.70 2.21 13.01
C THR A 146 16.51 1.32 12.69
N THR A 147 15.98 1.41 11.48
CA THR A 147 14.86 0.57 11.01
C THR A 147 15.23 -0.91 11.07
N GLY A 148 14.23 -1.75 11.25
CA GLY A 148 14.22 -3.07 11.84
C GLY A 148 13.86 -2.92 13.32
N VAL A 149 12.62 -2.51 13.62
CA VAL A 149 12.14 -2.22 14.98
C VAL A 149 11.12 -3.27 15.38
N GLY A 150 11.31 -3.89 16.51
CA GLY A 150 10.40 -4.91 17.01
C GLY A 150 11.06 -5.77 18.07
N TYR A 151 10.52 -6.95 18.31
CA TYR A 151 11.15 -7.97 19.15
C TYR A 151 10.84 -9.36 18.62
N GLU A 152 11.63 -10.33 19.01
CA GLU A 152 11.44 -11.75 18.72
C GLU A 152 11.59 -12.56 20.02
N ASP A 153 10.59 -13.35 20.32
CA ASP A 153 10.57 -14.17 21.56
C ASP A 153 11.02 -15.61 21.31
N SER A 154 11.12 -16.04 20.06
CA SER A 154 11.52 -17.40 19.71
C SER A 154 12.73 -17.45 18.77
N SER A 155 12.49 -17.60 17.49
CA SER A 155 13.54 -17.60 16.48
C SER A 155 12.96 -17.31 15.10
N GLY A 156 13.66 -16.48 14.33
CA GLY A 156 13.28 -16.22 12.94
C GLY A 156 13.58 -14.80 12.47
N TYR A 157 13.33 -13.80 13.29
CA TYR A 157 13.45 -12.40 12.91
C TYR A 157 14.59 -11.63 13.59
N GLN A 158 15.41 -12.27 14.45
CA GLN A 158 16.48 -11.59 15.20
C GLN A 158 17.43 -10.79 14.32
N ASP A 159 17.80 -11.34 13.16
CA ASP A 159 18.72 -10.69 12.22
C ASP A 159 18.08 -9.47 11.50
N GLU A 160 16.77 -9.35 11.57
CA GLU A 160 16.02 -8.23 10.97
C GLU A 160 15.78 -7.10 12.00
N ILE A 161 16.04 -7.33 13.27
CA ILE A 161 15.78 -6.39 14.38
C ILE A 161 17.06 -5.66 14.75
N SER A 162 17.07 -4.35 14.50
CA SER A 162 18.17 -3.45 14.87
C SER A 162 17.86 -2.64 16.13
N LEU A 163 16.59 -2.37 16.39
CA LEU A 163 16.11 -1.72 17.61
C LEU A 163 15.12 -2.65 18.31
N ASP A 164 15.61 -3.31 19.34
CA ASP A 164 14.83 -4.26 20.12
C ASP A 164 13.91 -3.54 21.11
N LEU A 165 12.62 -3.86 21.06
CA LEU A 165 11.56 -3.36 21.94
C LEU A 165 11.01 -4.44 22.89
N HIS A 166 11.71 -5.57 23.06
CA HIS A 166 11.24 -6.69 23.87
C HIS A 166 10.85 -6.26 25.28
N THR A 167 11.70 -5.46 25.94
CA THR A 167 11.47 -5.01 27.33
C THR A 167 10.22 -4.16 27.46
N GLU A 168 9.92 -3.36 26.45
CA GLU A 168 8.82 -2.40 26.43
C GLU A 168 7.49 -3.05 26.04
N MET A 169 7.53 -4.00 25.08
CA MET A 169 6.34 -4.56 24.46
C MET A 169 5.92 -5.92 25.02
N PHE A 170 6.86 -6.83 25.22
CA PHE A 170 6.55 -8.23 25.53
C PHE A 170 5.66 -8.36 26.76
N THR A 171 4.49 -8.98 26.59
CA THR A 171 3.42 -9.14 27.60
C THR A 171 2.85 -7.84 28.19
N ARG A 172 3.16 -6.69 27.61
CA ARG A 172 2.78 -5.37 28.16
C ARG A 172 1.93 -4.55 27.20
N HIS A 173 2.47 -4.25 26.02
CA HIS A 173 1.85 -3.30 25.08
C HIS A 173 1.89 -3.85 23.66
N PRO A 174 0.75 -3.83 22.94
CA PRO A 174 0.69 -4.38 21.57
C PRO A 174 1.10 -3.37 20.49
N THR A 175 1.31 -2.09 20.83
CA THR A 175 1.53 -1.02 19.86
C THR A 175 2.90 -0.36 20.06
N ALA A 176 3.58 -0.06 18.96
CA ALA A 176 4.74 0.83 18.92
C ALA A 176 4.52 1.96 17.92
N TYR A 177 4.90 3.18 18.28
CA TYR A 177 4.94 4.35 17.40
C TYR A 177 6.36 4.50 16.83
N LEU A 178 6.46 4.58 15.50
CA LEU A 178 7.73 4.76 14.80
C LEU A 178 7.71 6.06 14.01
N ARG A 179 8.76 6.85 14.10
CA ARG A 179 8.96 8.06 13.32
C ARG A 179 10.27 7.97 12.55
N ILE A 180 10.19 8.08 11.24
CA ILE A 180 11.32 7.88 10.33
C ILE A 180 11.39 9.11 9.42
N PRO A 181 12.26 10.07 9.69
CA PRO A 181 12.40 11.25 8.83
C PRO A 181 13.17 10.89 7.57
N PHE A 182 12.71 11.38 6.43
CA PHE A 182 13.46 11.34 5.17
C PHE A 182 13.25 12.63 4.39
N PRO A 183 14.32 13.20 3.79
CA PRO A 183 14.21 14.42 3.00
C PRO A 183 13.77 14.12 1.58
N VAL A 184 12.93 15.00 1.04
CA VAL A 184 12.58 15.03 -0.38
C VAL A 184 12.88 16.43 -0.90
N ALA A 185 13.87 16.56 -1.78
CA ALA A 185 14.29 17.87 -2.27
C ALA A 185 13.19 18.56 -3.08
N ASN A 186 12.60 17.85 -4.01
CA ASN A 186 11.55 18.35 -4.90
C ASN A 186 10.40 17.33 -4.94
N PRO A 187 9.36 17.46 -4.10
CA PRO A 187 8.23 16.54 -4.13
C PRO A 187 7.50 16.49 -5.48
N GLY A 188 7.55 17.59 -6.26
CA GLY A 188 6.93 17.64 -7.59
C GLY A 188 7.60 16.76 -8.65
N ASP A 189 8.84 16.31 -8.40
CA ASP A 189 9.56 15.41 -9.30
C ASP A 189 9.23 13.92 -9.04
N LEU A 190 8.45 13.63 -7.99
CA LEU A 190 8.04 12.27 -7.66
C LEU A 190 6.77 11.91 -8.44
N LEU A 191 6.88 10.91 -9.30
CA LEU A 191 5.74 10.33 -10.01
C LEU A 191 4.94 9.39 -9.10
N THR A 192 5.66 8.56 -8.39
CA THR A 192 5.09 7.57 -7.46
C THR A 192 5.93 7.50 -6.21
N LEU A 193 5.30 7.16 -5.10
CA LEU A 193 5.99 6.86 -3.85
C LEU A 193 5.57 5.47 -3.41
N THR A 194 6.50 4.54 -3.40
CA THR A 194 6.25 3.15 -3.02
C THR A 194 6.78 2.86 -1.64
N LEU A 195 5.92 2.45 -0.71
CA LEU A 195 6.32 1.91 0.59
C LEU A 195 6.52 0.39 0.45
N ARG A 196 7.74 -0.07 0.74
CA ARG A 196 8.05 -1.49 0.91
C ARG A 196 8.45 -1.72 2.36
N MET A 197 7.72 -2.59 3.04
CA MET A 197 7.92 -2.85 4.46
C MET A 197 7.73 -4.34 4.74
N LYS A 198 8.64 -4.93 5.52
CA LYS A 198 8.40 -6.17 6.22
C LYS A 198 7.63 -5.82 7.49
N TYR A 199 6.61 -6.56 7.82
CA TYR A 199 5.81 -6.34 9.03
C TYR A 199 5.33 -7.68 9.57
N ASP A 200 5.17 -7.73 10.86
CA ASP A 200 4.54 -8.84 11.57
C ASP A 200 3.34 -8.30 12.33
N ASP A 201 2.24 -9.06 12.32
CA ASP A 201 0.88 -8.72 12.67
C ASP A 201 0.26 -7.64 11.78
N GLY A 202 0.54 -6.37 11.96
CA GLY A 202 -0.07 -5.31 11.19
C GLY A 202 0.57 -3.94 11.35
N PHE A 203 0.17 -3.00 10.49
CA PHE A 203 0.64 -1.62 10.57
C PHE A 203 -0.37 -0.61 10.02
N ILE A 204 -0.20 0.65 10.43
CA ILE A 204 -0.78 1.83 9.79
C ILE A 204 0.35 2.82 9.51
N ALA A 205 0.52 3.20 8.24
CA ALA A 205 1.53 4.16 7.83
C ALA A 205 0.91 5.54 7.57
N TYR A 206 1.59 6.56 8.09
CA TYR A 206 1.24 7.96 7.90
C TYR A 206 2.40 8.71 7.23
N LEU A 207 2.09 9.54 6.25
CA LEU A 207 3.03 10.48 5.65
C LEU A 207 2.62 11.89 6.05
N ASN A 208 3.48 12.57 6.81
CA ASN A 208 3.20 13.91 7.33
C ASN A 208 1.83 14.03 8.05
N GLY A 209 1.48 13.00 8.81
CA GLY A 209 0.23 12.94 9.58
C GLY A 209 -0.98 12.41 8.82
N VAL A 210 -0.90 12.23 7.50
CA VAL A 210 -1.98 11.67 6.67
C VAL A 210 -1.76 10.17 6.50
N GLN A 211 -2.78 9.36 6.76
CA GLN A 211 -2.71 7.92 6.53
C GLN A 211 -2.58 7.61 5.05
N VAL A 212 -1.58 6.83 4.69
CA VAL A 212 -1.27 6.46 3.29
C VAL A 212 -1.36 4.96 3.03
N ALA A 213 -1.18 4.12 4.04
CA ALA A 213 -1.29 2.67 3.91
C ALA A 213 -1.65 2.01 5.24
N SER A 214 -2.20 0.81 5.17
CA SER A 214 -2.39 -0.08 6.33
C SER A 214 -2.46 -1.53 5.89
N ARG A 215 -2.09 -2.44 6.81
CA ARG A 215 -2.33 -3.88 6.70
C ARG A 215 -2.74 -4.39 8.07
N ASN A 216 -3.76 -5.23 8.11
CA ASN A 216 -4.33 -5.78 9.34
C ASN A 216 -4.54 -4.70 10.42
N PRO A 217 -5.13 -3.52 10.07
CA PRO A 217 -5.36 -2.48 11.06
C PRO A 217 -6.32 -2.97 12.14
N PRO A 218 -6.32 -2.37 13.34
CA PRO A 218 -7.31 -2.69 14.36
C PRO A 218 -8.73 -2.48 13.83
N THR A 219 -9.69 -3.25 14.33
CA THR A 219 -11.10 -3.17 13.92
C THR A 219 -11.83 -1.93 14.44
N THR A 220 -11.25 -1.25 15.40
CA THR A 220 -11.70 0.02 15.96
C THR A 220 -10.77 1.16 15.54
N ALA A 221 -11.11 2.40 15.91
CA ALA A 221 -10.20 3.52 15.71
C ALA A 221 -8.84 3.24 16.39
N PRO A 222 -7.71 3.47 15.71
CA PRO A 222 -6.38 3.20 16.26
C PRO A 222 -6.15 4.01 17.54
N ALA A 223 -5.72 3.35 18.59
CA ALA A 223 -5.37 3.90 19.88
C ALA A 223 -4.01 3.34 20.34
N TRP A 224 -3.48 3.89 21.38
CA TRP A 224 -2.17 3.56 21.94
C TRP A 224 -1.99 2.07 22.32
N ASP A 225 -3.06 1.37 22.63
CA ASP A 225 -3.10 -0.03 23.04
C ASP A 225 -3.76 -0.96 22.00
N SER A 226 -3.90 -0.50 20.76
CA SER A 226 -4.51 -1.29 19.69
C SER A 226 -3.59 -2.44 19.27
N GLY A 227 -4.12 -3.66 19.26
CA GLY A 227 -3.51 -4.78 18.56
C GLY A 227 -3.88 -4.80 17.07
N ALA A 228 -3.15 -5.55 16.27
CA ALA A 228 -3.51 -5.81 14.88
C ALA A 228 -4.87 -6.50 14.79
N GLY A 229 -5.64 -6.17 13.76
CA GLY A 229 -6.88 -6.89 13.45
C GLY A 229 -6.52 -8.31 13.03
N GLY A 230 -7.16 -9.31 13.65
CA GLY A 230 -6.83 -10.70 13.40
C GLY A 230 -6.84 -11.07 11.92
N SER A 231 -5.89 -11.91 11.56
CA SER A 231 -5.75 -12.59 10.26
C SER A 231 -6.86 -13.60 10.03
#